data_7cc15bc559982f15c2bcb164e338828c
#
_entry.id   7cc15bc559982f15c2bcb164e338828c
#
_cell.length_a   1.000
_cell.length_b   1.000
_cell.length_c   1.000
_cell.angle_alpha   90.00
_cell.angle_beta   90.00
_cell.angle_gamma   90.00
#
_symmetry.space_group_name_H-M   'P 1'
#
loop_
_entity.id
_entity.type
_entity.pdbx_description
1 polymer ?
#
loop_
_entity_poly.entity_id
_entity_poly.type
_entity_poly.pdbx_seq_one_letter_code
_entity_poly.pdbx_strand_id
1 'polypeptide(L)'
;MKTFRLSPEAAQDLIEIYEYIAQDSLEAAERVRIELLEASRNLAEMPGKGHTREDLTSRRVLFWPVRSYQIIYHPASQPLEIVAVLHGKRNLRRILKER
;
A
#
# COMPACT_ATOMS: atom_id res chain seq x y z
N MET A 1 4.27 19.44 8.32
CA MET A 1 3.80 18.06 8.48
C MET A 1 3.78 17.36 7.12
N LYS A 2 4.41 16.20 7.04
CA LYS A 2 4.44 15.45 5.79
C LYS A 2 3.20 14.58 5.67
N THR A 3 2.63 14.51 4.48
CA THR A 3 1.41 13.78 4.21
C THR A 3 1.60 12.78 3.09
N PHE A 4 0.58 11.95 2.87
CA PHE A 4 0.55 11.03 1.75
C PHE A 4 -0.74 11.23 0.96
N ARG A 5 -0.73 10.71 -0.26
CA ARG A 5 -1.94 10.62 -1.07
C ARG A 5 -2.04 9.22 -1.67
N LEU A 6 -3.24 8.82 -1.99
CA LEU A 6 -3.50 7.55 -2.64
C LEU A 6 -3.70 7.78 -4.12
N SER A 7 -3.05 6.98 -4.97
CA SER A 7 -3.44 6.95 -6.38
C SER A 7 -4.87 6.43 -6.48
N PRO A 8 -5.58 6.68 -7.59
CA PRO A 8 -6.92 6.11 -7.76
C PRO A 8 -6.94 4.59 -7.59
N GLU A 9 -5.92 3.91 -8.10
CA GLU A 9 -5.81 2.46 -7.99
C GLU A 9 -5.58 2.03 -6.54
N ALA A 10 -4.74 2.74 -5.81
CA ALA A 10 -4.50 2.43 -4.40
C ALA A 10 -5.76 2.65 -3.55
N ALA A 11 -6.51 3.72 -3.84
CA ALA A 11 -7.78 3.96 -3.16
C ALA A 11 -8.76 2.82 -3.42
N GLN A 12 -8.83 2.34 -4.66
CA GLN A 12 -9.67 1.20 -5.00
C GLN A 12 -9.20 -0.07 -4.32
N ASP A 13 -7.88 -0.28 -4.23
CA ASP A 13 -7.32 -1.43 -3.51
C ASP A 13 -7.82 -1.46 -2.07
N LEU A 14 -7.79 -0.32 -1.38
CA LEU A 14 -8.25 -0.23 0.01
C LEU A 14 -9.73 -0.55 0.15
N ILE A 15 -10.56 -0.08 -0.78
CA ILE A 15 -11.98 -0.38 -0.78
C ILE A 15 -12.20 -1.88 -0.93
N GLU A 16 -11.49 -2.53 -1.86
CA GLU A 16 -11.63 -3.96 -2.11
C GLU A 16 -11.17 -4.79 -0.92
N ILE A 17 -10.07 -4.40 -0.29
CA ILE A 17 -9.58 -5.07 0.92
C ILE A 17 -10.63 -4.98 2.03
N TYR A 18 -11.17 -3.78 2.23
CA TYR A 18 -12.19 -3.56 3.26
C TYR A 18 -13.42 -4.43 3.00
N GLU A 19 -13.94 -4.40 1.79
CA GLU A 19 -15.14 -5.16 1.43
C GLU A 19 -14.93 -6.66 1.59
N TYR A 20 -13.76 -7.14 1.20
CA TYR A 20 -13.43 -8.56 1.33
C TYR A 20 -13.44 -9.01 2.80
N ILE A 21 -12.76 -8.26 3.66
CA ILE A 21 -12.68 -8.61 5.09
C ILE A 21 -14.03 -8.42 5.77
N ALA A 22 -14.78 -7.39 5.37
CA ALA A 22 -16.07 -7.07 5.98
C ALA A 22 -17.12 -8.16 5.75
N GLN A 23 -16.92 -9.02 4.76
CA GLN A 23 -17.82 -10.17 4.56
C GLN A 23 -17.86 -11.07 5.80
N ASP A 24 -16.73 -11.17 6.50
CA ASP A 24 -16.63 -11.97 7.71
C ASP A 24 -16.73 -11.13 8.98
N SER A 25 -16.16 -9.93 8.98
CA SER A 25 -16.11 -9.10 10.19
C SER A 25 -15.88 -7.64 9.84
N LEU A 26 -16.88 -6.80 10.12
CA LEU A 26 -16.75 -5.35 9.96
C LEU A 26 -15.67 -4.80 10.89
N GLU A 27 -15.58 -5.35 12.10
CA GLU A 27 -14.59 -4.91 13.08
C GLU A 27 -13.18 -5.16 12.58
N ALA A 28 -12.93 -6.36 12.02
CA ALA A 28 -11.62 -6.69 11.45
C ALA A 28 -11.29 -5.81 10.24
N ALA A 29 -12.28 -5.54 9.38
CA ALA A 29 -12.10 -4.67 8.22
C ALA A 29 -11.68 -3.28 8.64
N GLU A 30 -12.34 -2.71 9.66
CA GLU A 30 -12.00 -1.39 10.17
C GLU A 30 -10.61 -1.35 10.78
N ARG A 31 -10.24 -2.38 11.52
CA ARG A 31 -8.91 -2.48 12.13
C ARG A 31 -7.81 -2.49 11.06
N VAL A 32 -7.98 -3.28 10.00
CA VAL A 32 -6.99 -3.36 8.92
C VAL A 32 -6.91 -2.02 8.18
N ARG A 33 -8.06 -1.39 7.90
CA ARG A 33 -8.09 -0.08 7.27
C ARG A 33 -7.27 0.94 8.05
N ILE A 34 -7.49 1.00 9.36
CA ILE A 34 -6.77 1.92 10.24
C ILE A 34 -5.27 1.64 10.22
N GLU A 35 -4.87 0.37 10.31
CA GLU A 35 -3.45 0.01 10.30
C GLU A 35 -2.77 0.38 8.99
N LEU A 36 -3.45 0.17 7.86
CA LEU A 36 -2.90 0.54 6.56
C LEU A 36 -2.72 2.06 6.42
N LEU A 37 -3.69 2.84 6.90
CA LEU A 37 -3.60 4.29 6.84
C LEU A 37 -2.54 4.84 7.79
N GLU A 38 -2.42 4.28 9.00
CA GLU A 38 -1.38 4.68 9.94
C GLU A 38 0.01 4.36 9.40
N ALA A 39 0.19 3.20 8.80
CA ALA A 39 1.47 2.83 8.17
C ALA A 39 1.81 3.81 7.05
N SER A 40 0.83 4.23 6.26
CA SER A 40 1.03 5.21 5.19
C SER A 40 1.48 6.56 5.74
N ARG A 41 0.90 7.02 6.86
CA ARG A 41 1.34 8.24 7.52
C ARG A 41 2.78 8.14 8.01
N ASN A 42 3.14 6.99 8.59
CA ASN A 42 4.50 6.77 9.07
C ASN A 42 5.50 6.75 7.92
N LEU A 43 5.13 6.18 6.77
CA LEU A 43 5.98 6.19 5.58
C LEU A 43 6.17 7.62 5.04
N ALA A 44 5.16 8.46 5.15
CA ALA A 44 5.28 9.87 4.75
C ALA A 44 6.33 10.60 5.58
N GLU A 45 6.45 10.26 6.87
CA GLU A 45 7.46 10.83 7.75
C GLU A 45 8.85 10.25 7.50
N MET A 46 8.94 8.97 7.10
CA MET A 46 10.20 8.27 6.86
C MET A 46 10.15 7.51 5.53
N PRO A 47 10.21 8.22 4.40
CA PRO A 47 9.99 7.58 3.09
C PRO A 47 10.99 6.48 2.73
N GLY A 48 12.20 6.53 3.28
CA GLY A 48 13.22 5.52 3.01
C GLY A 48 13.06 4.22 3.77
N LYS A 49 12.02 4.10 4.59
CA LYS A 49 11.84 2.97 5.51
C LYS A 49 11.54 1.65 4.80
N GLY A 50 10.91 1.70 3.64
CA GLY A 50 10.51 0.49 2.91
C GLY A 50 11.67 -0.21 2.22
N HIS A 51 11.34 -1.26 1.47
CA HIS A 51 12.32 -2.14 0.83
C HIS A 51 12.14 -2.18 -0.68
N THR A 52 13.24 -2.34 -1.40
CA THR A 52 13.16 -2.61 -2.83
C THR A 52 12.79 -4.07 -3.07
N ARG A 53 12.14 -4.33 -4.19
CA ARG A 53 11.82 -5.69 -4.65
C ARG A 53 12.14 -5.77 -6.14
N GLU A 54 13.42 -5.90 -6.45
CA GLU A 54 13.90 -5.94 -7.84
C GLU A 54 13.41 -7.18 -8.59
N ASP A 55 13.05 -8.23 -7.85
CA ASP A 55 12.43 -9.42 -8.41
C ASP A 55 11.01 -9.15 -8.94
N LEU A 56 10.37 -8.07 -8.49
CA LEU A 56 8.98 -7.75 -8.87
C LEU A 56 8.88 -6.57 -9.83
N THR A 57 9.78 -5.60 -9.72
CA THR A 57 9.71 -4.40 -10.55
C THR A 57 11.04 -3.68 -10.59
N SER A 58 11.32 -3.03 -11.72
CA SER A 58 12.48 -2.14 -11.86
C SER A 58 12.13 -0.69 -11.55
N ARG A 59 10.87 -0.40 -11.24
CA ARG A 59 10.42 0.96 -10.92
C ARG A 59 11.00 1.43 -9.59
N ARG A 60 11.12 2.75 -9.45
CA ARG A 60 11.65 3.38 -8.22
C ARG A 60 10.55 3.47 -7.16
N VAL A 61 10.12 2.33 -6.69
CA VAL A 61 9.12 2.22 -5.63
C VAL A 61 9.69 1.39 -4.49
N LEU A 62 9.16 1.61 -3.29
CA LEU A 62 9.51 0.80 -2.13
C LEU A 62 8.26 0.06 -1.65
N PHE A 63 8.50 -1.03 -0.94
CA PHE A 63 7.47 -1.93 -0.42
C PHE A 63 7.54 -1.93 1.09
N TRP A 64 6.40 -1.85 1.73
CA TRP A 64 6.31 -1.93 3.19
C TRP A 64 5.19 -2.91 3.58
N PRO A 65 5.52 -3.99 4.32
CA PRO A 65 4.53 -4.99 4.70
C PRO A 65 3.66 -4.51 5.87
N VAL A 66 2.36 -4.79 5.77
CA VAL A 66 1.41 -4.61 6.87
C VAL A 66 0.55 -5.86 6.85
N ARG A 67 0.70 -6.74 7.83
CA ARG A 67 0.05 -8.05 7.87
C ARG A 67 0.38 -8.81 6.58
N SER A 68 -0.64 -9.26 5.86
CA SER A 68 -0.45 -9.98 4.58
C SER A 68 -0.42 -9.07 3.37
N TYR A 69 -0.43 -7.75 3.58
CA TYR A 69 -0.49 -6.76 2.49
C TYR A 69 0.85 -6.07 2.32
N GLN A 70 1.06 -5.53 1.12
CA GLN A 70 2.22 -4.70 0.81
C GLN A 70 1.72 -3.32 0.41
N ILE A 71 2.22 -2.29 1.08
CA ILE A 71 2.04 -0.91 0.64
C ILE A 71 3.19 -0.60 -0.30
N ILE A 72 2.86 -0.15 -1.52
CA ILE A 72 3.85 0.14 -2.55
C ILE A 72 3.77 1.63 -2.85
N TYR A 73 4.91 2.32 -2.79
CA TYR A 73 4.89 3.78 -2.83
C TYR A 73 6.13 4.35 -3.49
N HIS A 74 6.01 5.61 -3.94
CA HIS A 74 7.12 6.39 -4.50
C HIS A 74 7.80 7.16 -3.36
N PRO A 75 9.02 6.81 -2.97
CA PRO A 75 9.65 7.45 -1.81
C PRO A 75 10.05 8.90 -2.05
N ALA A 76 10.22 9.32 -3.30
CA ALA A 76 10.66 10.66 -3.65
C ALA A 76 9.53 11.65 -3.88
N SER A 77 8.27 11.20 -3.91
CA SER A 77 7.14 12.09 -4.20
C SER A 77 6.72 12.90 -2.95
N GLN A 78 6.21 14.11 -3.18
CA GLN A 78 5.70 15.00 -2.14
C GLN A 78 4.35 15.58 -2.61
N PRO A 79 3.23 15.28 -1.96
CA PRO A 79 3.11 14.33 -0.85
C PRO A 79 3.46 12.91 -1.28
N LEU A 80 3.75 12.05 -0.31
CA LEU A 80 4.13 10.67 -0.61
C LEU A 80 2.99 9.98 -1.36
N GLU A 81 3.28 9.42 -2.52
CA GLU A 81 2.25 8.72 -3.29
C GLU A 81 2.27 7.23 -3.02
N ILE A 82 1.13 6.73 -2.53
CA ILE A 82 0.89 5.30 -2.41
C ILE A 82 0.30 4.85 -3.76
N VAL A 83 0.97 3.94 -4.43
CA VAL A 83 0.56 3.52 -5.79
C VAL A 83 -0.22 2.22 -5.78
N ALA A 84 -0.07 1.41 -4.74
CA ALA A 84 -0.79 0.15 -4.63
C ALA A 84 -0.82 -0.33 -3.19
N VAL A 85 -1.87 -1.06 -2.82
CA VAL A 85 -1.94 -1.81 -1.57
C VAL A 85 -2.46 -3.20 -1.95
N LEU A 86 -1.58 -4.19 -1.94
CA LEU A 86 -1.89 -5.49 -2.53
C LEU A 86 -1.55 -6.62 -1.56
N HIS A 87 -2.37 -7.66 -1.58
CA HIS A 87 -2.06 -8.88 -0.83
C HIS A 87 -0.79 -9.49 -1.39
N GLY A 88 0.13 -9.90 -0.49
CA GLY A 88 1.44 -10.42 -0.91
C GLY A 88 1.39 -11.68 -1.76
N LYS A 89 0.27 -12.40 -1.75
CA LYS A 89 0.10 -13.61 -2.56
C LYS A 89 -0.38 -13.34 -3.98
N ARG A 90 -0.79 -12.11 -4.30
CA ARG A 90 -1.20 -11.77 -5.65
C ARG A 90 0.03 -11.67 -6.56
N ASN A 91 -0.21 -11.73 -7.87
CA ASN A 91 0.86 -11.56 -8.84
C ASN A 91 1.26 -10.09 -8.92
N LEU A 92 2.12 -9.67 -7.98
CA LEU A 92 2.52 -8.27 -7.84
C LEU A 92 3.27 -7.77 -9.08
N ARG A 93 4.12 -8.62 -9.67
CA ARG A 93 4.86 -8.25 -10.87
C ARG A 93 3.93 -7.83 -11.99
N ARG A 94 2.91 -8.64 -12.24
CA ARG A 94 1.95 -8.36 -13.30
C ARG A 94 1.14 -7.09 -13.02
N ILE A 95 0.64 -6.97 -11.78
CA ILE A 95 -0.19 -5.83 -11.41
C ILE A 95 0.60 -4.53 -11.51
N LEU A 96 1.84 -4.52 -11.01
CA LEU A 96 2.69 -3.33 -11.05
C LEU A 96 3.08 -2.95 -12.47
N LYS A 97 3.19 -3.94 -13.36
CA LYS A 97 3.49 -3.69 -14.76
C LYS A 97 2.36 -2.94 -15.46
N GLU A 98 1.13 -3.14 -14.99
CA GLU A 98 -0.06 -2.49 -15.55
C GLU A 98 -0.36 -1.13 -14.90
N ARG A 99 0.32 -0.80 -13.85
CA ARG A 99 0.18 0.45 -13.15
C ARG A 99 1.40 1.33 -13.37
#